data_1cc79c8bf6a26dd3a7e0450667ea3e9f
#
_entry.id   1cc79c8bf6a26dd3a7e0450667ea3e9f
#
_cell.length_a   1.000
_cell.length_b   1.000
_cell.length_c   1.000
_cell.angle_alpha   90.00
_cell.angle_beta   90.00
_cell.angle_gamma   90.00
#
_symmetry.space_group_name_H-M   'P 1'
#
loop_
_entity.id
_entity.type
_entity.pdbx_description
1 polymer ?
#
loop_
_entity_poly.entity_id
_entity_poly.type
_entity_poly.pdbx_seq_one_letter_code
_entity_poly.pdbx_strand_id
1 'polypeptide(L)'
;AFLAALKNGAWVLLDELNLAPQPVLEGLNAALDHRAEVFVPELGKTFKCPSTFRVFAAQNPAAQGGGRKGLPKSFLNRFTKVFVEPMRINDVEHIAKSLHPNVIESVIEKMVHCNAELARLSSTTDTTGYRFARAGAPWEFNLRDIMRWCELVTSIIPENEMDENSYVRVCASVFNALYTQRLRTVNDRIIAKHAFARAFGLNADEIPTASHMKMRKDGYLEIGNAVLRRHTSSTSKSSADAGIA
;
A
#
# COMPACT_ATOMS: atom_id res chain seq x y z
N ALA A 1 13.92 16.23 10.71
CA ALA A 1 12.54 16.41 11.17
C ALA A 1 12.46 16.32 12.70
N PHE A 2 12.86 15.20 13.37
CA PHE A 2 12.73 15.01 14.84
C PHE A 2 13.41 16.11 15.66
N LEU A 3 14.68 16.39 15.38
CA LEU A 3 15.44 17.43 16.11
C LEU A 3 14.85 18.85 15.92
N ALA A 4 14.30 19.13 14.74
CA ALA A 4 13.62 20.41 14.49
C ALA A 4 12.34 20.53 15.32
N ALA A 5 11.54 19.48 15.39
CA ALA A 5 10.33 19.44 16.21
C ALA A 5 10.66 19.56 17.70
N LEU A 6 11.70 18.86 18.16
CA LEU A 6 12.18 18.93 19.53
C LEU A 6 12.59 20.35 19.89
N LYS A 7 13.40 21.04 19.06
CA LYS A 7 13.83 22.43 19.31
C LYS A 7 12.67 23.41 19.38
N ASN A 8 11.66 23.20 18.54
CA ASN A 8 10.50 24.11 18.43
C ASN A 8 9.35 23.76 19.38
N GLY A 9 9.48 22.68 20.16
CA GLY A 9 8.40 22.21 21.02
C GLY A 9 7.17 21.72 20.24
N ALA A 10 7.38 21.23 19.01
CA ALA A 10 6.33 20.75 18.12
C ALA A 10 5.98 19.29 18.39
N TRP A 11 4.86 18.85 17.84
CA TRP A 11 4.44 17.44 17.89
C TRP A 11 5.12 16.64 16.79
N VAL A 12 5.46 15.40 17.10
CA VAL A 12 6.12 14.44 16.19
C VAL A 12 5.32 13.15 16.17
N LEU A 13 5.06 12.63 14.98
CA LEU A 13 4.55 11.28 14.77
C LEU A 13 5.69 10.41 14.23
N LEU A 14 5.99 9.33 14.94
CA LEU A 14 6.92 8.28 14.52
C LEU A 14 6.10 7.10 14.00
N ASP A 15 6.09 6.94 12.69
CA ASP A 15 5.40 5.81 12.04
C ASP A 15 6.33 4.60 11.97
N GLU A 16 5.73 3.39 12.04
CA GLU A 16 6.44 2.10 12.01
C GLU A 16 7.61 2.01 13.00
N LEU A 17 7.37 2.48 14.23
CA LEU A 17 8.42 2.62 15.25
C LEU A 17 9.21 1.33 15.50
N ASN A 18 8.57 0.18 15.40
CA ASN A 18 9.18 -1.13 15.62
C ASN A 18 10.03 -1.66 14.45
N LEU A 19 10.19 -0.89 13.39
CA LEU A 19 11.21 -1.10 12.35
C LEU A 19 12.52 -0.37 12.65
N ALA A 20 12.50 0.57 13.59
CA ALA A 20 13.69 1.36 13.93
C ALA A 20 14.81 0.47 14.52
N PRO A 21 16.07 0.71 14.14
CA PRO A 21 17.22 0.07 14.76
C PRO A 21 17.34 0.41 16.26
N GLN A 22 17.87 -0.54 17.04
CA GLN A 22 18.03 -0.38 18.49
C GLN A 22 18.76 0.93 18.90
N PRO A 23 19.87 1.36 18.25
CA PRO A 23 20.53 2.61 18.61
C PRO A 23 19.66 3.85 18.44
N VAL A 24 18.75 3.85 17.45
CA VAL A 24 17.80 4.95 17.22
C VAL A 24 16.79 5.02 18.37
N LEU A 25 16.25 3.86 18.79
CA LEU A 25 15.33 3.77 19.92
C LEU A 25 15.99 4.24 21.23
N GLU A 26 17.25 3.91 21.44
CA GLU A 26 18.02 4.35 22.60
C GLU A 26 18.25 5.87 22.61
N GLY A 27 18.56 6.43 21.45
CA GLY A 27 18.66 7.89 21.28
C GLY A 27 17.35 8.63 21.57
N LEU A 28 16.22 8.07 21.10
CA LEU A 28 14.88 8.60 21.38
C LEU A 28 14.49 8.47 22.86
N ASN A 29 14.99 7.45 23.54
CA ASN A 29 14.68 7.16 24.93
C ASN A 29 15.04 8.33 25.87
N ALA A 30 16.15 9.02 25.59
CA ALA A 30 16.61 10.18 26.34
C ALA A 30 15.64 11.37 26.25
N ALA A 31 15.00 11.56 25.11
CA ALA A 31 13.98 12.60 24.92
C ALA A 31 12.67 12.32 25.69
N LEU A 32 12.41 11.05 25.99
CA LEU A 32 11.16 10.59 26.58
C LEU A 32 11.27 10.31 28.08
N ASP A 33 12.46 10.46 28.66
CA ASP A 33 12.65 10.27 30.10
C ASP A 33 12.42 11.57 30.89
N HIS A 34 12.49 11.49 32.22
CA HIS A 34 12.25 12.61 33.12
C HIS A 34 13.25 13.77 32.96
N ARG A 35 14.42 13.53 32.37
CA ARG A 35 15.43 14.55 32.07
C ARG A 35 15.03 15.44 30.92
N ALA A 36 14.21 14.90 30.01
CA ALA A 36 13.67 15.60 28.83
C ALA A 36 14.79 16.31 28.03
N GLU A 37 15.90 15.62 27.77
CA GLU A 37 17.02 16.15 27.01
C GLU A 37 17.67 15.08 26.12
N VAL A 38 18.19 15.51 24.97
CA VAL A 38 18.84 14.64 24.00
C VAL A 38 20.23 15.17 23.71
N PHE A 39 21.24 14.34 23.90
CA PHE A 39 22.57 14.59 23.40
C PHE A 39 22.70 14.11 21.96
N VAL A 40 23.18 14.97 21.07
CA VAL A 40 23.41 14.65 19.65
C VAL A 40 24.92 14.64 19.43
N PRO A 41 25.53 13.43 19.32
CA PRO A 41 27.00 13.28 19.23
C PRO A 41 27.58 14.02 18.02
N GLU A 42 26.90 14.00 16.87
CA GLU A 42 27.36 14.64 15.63
C GLU A 42 27.48 16.17 15.75
N LEU A 43 26.72 16.74 16.68
CA LEU A 43 26.75 18.18 16.95
C LEU A 43 27.50 18.55 18.23
N GLY A 44 27.87 17.56 19.02
CA GLY A 44 28.48 17.77 20.35
C GLY A 44 27.62 18.60 21.31
N LYS A 45 26.26 18.57 21.12
CA LYS A 45 25.32 19.44 21.85
C LYS A 45 24.19 18.66 22.48
N THR A 46 23.78 19.12 23.67
CA THR A 46 22.56 18.66 24.35
C THR A 46 21.41 19.63 24.08
N PHE A 47 20.24 19.08 23.71
CA PHE A 47 19.02 19.82 23.48
C PHE A 47 18.00 19.45 24.55
N LYS A 48 17.43 20.45 25.22
CA LYS A 48 16.31 20.26 26.15
C LYS A 48 15.00 20.18 25.38
N CYS A 49 14.11 19.29 25.83
CA CYS A 49 12.78 19.17 25.28
C CYS A 49 11.86 20.21 25.93
N PRO A 50 11.29 21.14 25.17
CA PRO A 50 10.28 22.07 25.69
C PRO A 50 9.06 21.30 26.21
N SER A 51 8.35 21.88 27.19
CA SER A 51 7.16 21.27 27.78
C SER A 51 5.99 21.05 26.79
N THR A 52 6.02 21.71 25.66
CA THR A 52 5.06 21.56 24.56
C THR A 52 5.38 20.43 23.60
N PHE A 53 6.61 19.91 23.63
CA PHE A 53 7.04 18.80 22.77
C PHE A 53 6.24 17.53 23.09
N ARG A 54 5.68 16.88 22.06
CA ARG A 54 4.95 15.61 22.18
C ARG A 54 5.38 14.64 21.11
N VAL A 55 5.46 13.39 21.51
CA VAL A 55 5.77 12.28 20.60
C VAL A 55 4.61 11.32 20.56
N PHE A 56 4.10 11.11 19.36
CA PHE A 56 3.16 10.04 19.03
C PHE A 56 3.91 8.98 18.26
N ALA A 57 3.53 7.74 18.44
CA ALA A 57 4.15 6.63 17.73
C ALA A 57 3.09 5.64 17.26
N ALA A 58 3.21 5.19 16.02
CA ALA A 58 2.40 4.13 15.45
C ALA A 58 3.27 2.90 15.17
N GLN A 59 2.69 1.72 15.38
CA GLN A 59 3.33 0.47 15.03
C GLN A 59 2.29 -0.60 14.70
N ASN A 60 2.63 -1.46 13.77
CA ASN A 60 1.88 -2.66 13.50
C ASN A 60 2.38 -3.83 14.39
N PRO A 61 1.53 -4.82 14.69
CA PRO A 61 1.96 -6.00 15.47
C PRO A 61 3.17 -6.71 14.83
N ALA A 62 4.12 -7.14 15.66
CA ALA A 62 5.30 -7.87 15.19
C ALA A 62 4.95 -9.16 14.43
N ALA A 63 3.81 -9.79 14.76
CA ALA A 63 3.29 -10.98 14.09
C ALA A 63 2.99 -10.77 12.59
N GLN A 64 2.80 -9.53 12.12
CA GLN A 64 2.62 -9.23 10.70
C GLN A 64 3.92 -9.34 9.87
N GLY A 65 5.06 -9.61 10.49
CA GLY A 65 6.33 -9.78 9.79
C GLY A 65 6.93 -8.47 9.26
N GLY A 66 7.62 -8.52 8.11
CA GLY A 66 8.21 -7.33 7.48
C GLY A 66 9.41 -6.74 8.24
N GLY A 67 10.13 -7.55 9.03
CA GLY A 67 11.28 -7.10 9.83
C GLY A 67 10.91 -6.39 11.14
N ARG A 68 9.63 -6.34 11.49
CA ARG A 68 9.13 -5.75 12.74
C ARG A 68 9.63 -6.52 13.95
N LYS A 69 10.15 -5.80 14.93
CA LYS A 69 10.69 -6.36 16.17
C LYS A 69 9.84 -5.91 17.36
N GLY A 70 9.89 -6.69 18.43
CA GLY A 70 9.32 -6.24 19.69
C GLY A 70 10.12 -5.08 20.25
N LEU A 71 9.45 -4.01 20.66
CA LEU A 71 10.11 -2.87 21.32
C LEU A 71 10.48 -3.24 22.76
N PRO A 72 11.62 -2.75 23.27
CA PRO A 72 12.04 -2.95 24.67
C PRO A 72 10.96 -2.47 25.66
N LYS A 73 10.72 -3.22 26.71
CA LYS A 73 9.73 -2.86 27.76
C LYS A 73 10.03 -1.49 28.36
N SER A 74 11.30 -1.19 28.61
CA SER A 74 11.76 0.11 29.13
C SER A 74 11.37 1.30 28.25
N PHE A 75 11.39 1.10 26.93
CA PHE A 75 10.94 2.09 25.96
C PHE A 75 9.41 2.22 25.94
N LEU A 76 8.72 1.10 25.88
CA LEU A 76 7.24 1.06 25.86
C LEU A 76 6.60 1.68 27.11
N ASN A 77 7.25 1.60 28.27
CA ASN A 77 6.75 2.18 29.52
C ASN A 77 6.71 3.70 29.55
N ARG A 78 7.31 4.36 28.52
CA ARG A 78 7.29 5.83 28.37
C ARG A 78 6.09 6.31 27.56
N PHE A 79 5.30 5.41 27.02
CA PHE A 79 4.12 5.70 26.22
C PHE A 79 2.85 5.24 26.90
N THR A 80 1.81 6.03 26.77
CA THR A 80 0.45 5.55 26.99
C THR A 80 0.04 4.72 25.77
N LYS A 81 -0.26 3.45 25.96
CA LYS A 81 -0.61 2.52 24.89
C LYS A 81 -2.10 2.61 24.57
N VAL A 82 -2.40 2.81 23.30
CA VAL A 82 -3.76 2.74 22.77
C VAL A 82 -3.79 1.60 21.75
N PHE A 83 -4.69 0.65 21.95
CA PHE A 83 -4.89 -0.44 21.00
C PHE A 83 -6.00 -0.05 20.03
N VAL A 84 -5.68 -0.10 18.73
CA VAL A 84 -6.63 0.16 17.66
C VAL A 84 -7.04 -1.18 17.06
N GLU A 85 -8.32 -1.48 17.11
CA GLU A 85 -8.86 -2.70 16.51
C GLU A 85 -8.81 -2.64 14.97
N PRO A 86 -8.67 -3.80 14.29
CA PRO A 86 -8.82 -3.85 12.84
C PRO A 86 -10.20 -3.36 12.41
N MET A 87 -10.26 -2.64 11.29
CA MET A 87 -11.52 -2.20 10.71
C MET A 87 -12.40 -3.39 10.33
N ARG A 88 -13.68 -3.29 10.60
CA ARG A 88 -14.69 -4.27 10.18
C ARG A 88 -15.05 -4.02 8.71
N ILE A 89 -15.63 -5.01 8.06
CA ILE A 89 -16.07 -4.91 6.66
C ILE A 89 -16.97 -3.68 6.46
N ASN A 90 -17.94 -3.46 7.34
CA ASN A 90 -18.87 -2.33 7.28
C ASN A 90 -18.16 -0.97 7.40
N ASP A 91 -17.09 -0.89 8.20
CA ASP A 91 -16.30 0.34 8.34
C ASP A 91 -15.56 0.65 7.02
N VAL A 92 -14.98 -0.39 6.40
CA VAL A 92 -14.29 -0.29 5.11
C VAL A 92 -15.25 0.12 4.00
N GLU A 93 -16.45 -0.47 3.96
CA GLU A 93 -17.50 -0.10 3.01
C GLU A 93 -17.93 1.36 3.18
N HIS A 94 -18.21 1.77 4.42
CA HIS A 94 -18.61 3.14 4.71
C HIS A 94 -17.56 4.16 4.29
N ILE A 95 -16.29 3.91 4.60
CA ILE A 95 -15.18 4.78 4.20
C ILE A 95 -15.06 4.83 2.68
N ALA A 96 -15.10 3.67 2.01
CA ALA A 96 -14.96 3.60 0.56
C ALA A 96 -16.09 4.33 -0.17
N LYS A 97 -17.35 4.14 0.25
CA LYS A 97 -18.52 4.84 -0.30
C LYS A 97 -18.44 6.34 -0.09
N SER A 98 -18.00 6.77 1.12
CA SER A 98 -17.89 8.20 1.45
C SER A 98 -16.80 8.92 0.64
N LEU A 99 -15.68 8.25 0.37
CA LEU A 99 -14.55 8.85 -0.35
C LEU A 99 -14.67 8.73 -1.88
N HIS A 100 -15.45 7.76 -2.36
CA HIS A 100 -15.65 7.50 -3.80
C HIS A 100 -17.13 7.47 -4.18
N PRO A 101 -17.85 8.60 -4.02
CA PRO A 101 -19.31 8.66 -4.30
C PRO A 101 -19.65 8.42 -5.79
N ASN A 102 -18.66 8.55 -6.68
CA ASN A 102 -18.81 8.30 -8.11
C ASN A 102 -18.71 6.82 -8.47
N VAL A 103 -18.35 5.94 -7.54
CA VAL A 103 -18.35 4.48 -7.73
C VAL A 103 -19.70 3.92 -7.28
N ILE A 104 -20.27 3.02 -8.07
CA ILE A 104 -21.55 2.37 -7.74
C ILE A 104 -21.43 1.64 -6.40
N GLU A 105 -22.32 1.93 -5.45
CA GLU A 105 -22.24 1.39 -4.08
C GLU A 105 -22.20 -0.14 -4.04
N SER A 106 -23.05 -0.83 -4.83
CA SER A 106 -23.06 -2.28 -4.92
C SER A 106 -21.72 -2.86 -5.44
N VAL A 107 -21.01 -2.11 -6.26
CA VAL A 107 -19.67 -2.49 -6.74
C VAL A 107 -18.64 -2.33 -5.64
N ILE A 108 -18.70 -1.25 -4.85
CA ILE A 108 -17.82 -1.08 -3.68
C ILE A 108 -17.99 -2.24 -2.70
N GLU A 109 -19.22 -2.63 -2.39
CA GLU A 109 -19.50 -3.79 -1.54
C GLU A 109 -18.85 -5.06 -2.07
N LYS A 110 -19.02 -5.35 -3.37
CA LYS A 110 -18.38 -6.50 -4.02
C LYS A 110 -16.84 -6.42 -3.96
N MET A 111 -16.24 -5.23 -4.14
CA MET A 111 -14.80 -5.01 -4.02
C MET A 111 -14.31 -5.29 -2.60
N VAL A 112 -15.02 -4.78 -1.58
CA VAL A 112 -14.66 -4.97 -0.17
C VAL A 112 -14.77 -6.45 0.22
N HIS A 113 -15.83 -7.12 -0.16
CA HIS A 113 -15.98 -8.56 0.09
C HIS A 113 -14.91 -9.40 -0.61
N CYS A 114 -14.56 -9.07 -1.86
CA CYS A 114 -13.47 -9.73 -2.58
C CYS A 114 -12.13 -9.55 -1.85
N ASN A 115 -11.82 -8.35 -1.42
CA ASN A 115 -10.57 -8.05 -0.67
C ASN A 115 -10.53 -8.77 0.68
N ALA A 116 -11.64 -8.80 1.42
CA ALA A 116 -11.76 -9.51 2.69
C ALA A 116 -11.57 -11.03 2.51
N GLU A 117 -12.13 -11.61 1.44
CA GLU A 117 -11.93 -13.03 1.13
C GLU A 117 -10.47 -13.35 0.80
N LEU A 118 -9.77 -12.49 0.04
CA LEU A 118 -8.34 -12.66 -0.22
C LEU A 118 -7.51 -12.57 1.07
N ALA A 119 -7.85 -11.64 1.97
CA ALA A 119 -7.23 -11.52 3.28
C ALA A 119 -7.43 -12.80 4.11
N ARG A 120 -8.66 -13.33 4.14
CA ARG A 120 -9.00 -14.58 4.82
C ARG A 120 -8.22 -15.75 4.26
N LEU A 121 -8.18 -15.92 2.95
CA LEU A 121 -7.45 -17.01 2.26
C LEU A 121 -5.95 -16.94 2.53
N SER A 122 -5.37 -15.74 2.65
CA SER A 122 -3.93 -15.57 2.92
C SER A 122 -3.55 -15.91 4.36
N SER A 123 -4.50 -15.84 5.29
CA SER A 123 -4.29 -16.13 6.72
C SER A 123 -4.61 -17.58 7.10
N THR A 124 -5.32 -18.32 6.25
CA THR A 124 -5.72 -19.70 6.51
C THR A 124 -4.92 -20.69 5.65
N THR A 125 -4.76 -21.91 6.18
CA THR A 125 -4.23 -23.05 5.42
C THR A 125 -5.41 -23.96 5.13
N ASP A 126 -5.53 -24.42 3.89
CA ASP A 126 -6.61 -25.34 3.50
C ASP A 126 -6.38 -26.78 3.98
N THR A 127 -7.34 -27.66 3.70
CA THR A 127 -7.29 -29.07 4.09
C THR A 127 -6.15 -29.87 3.45
N THR A 128 -5.56 -29.35 2.38
CA THR A 128 -4.42 -29.95 1.67
C THR A 128 -3.07 -29.46 2.19
N GLY A 129 -3.06 -28.52 3.14
CA GLY A 129 -1.86 -27.86 3.62
C GLY A 129 -1.40 -26.67 2.75
N TYR A 130 -2.18 -26.33 1.71
CA TYR A 130 -1.90 -25.17 0.87
C TYR A 130 -2.33 -23.87 1.54
N ARG A 131 -1.49 -22.86 1.43
CA ARG A 131 -1.79 -21.49 1.89
C ARG A 131 -1.67 -20.53 0.71
N PHE A 132 -2.77 -19.86 0.42
CA PHE A 132 -2.84 -18.83 -0.62
C PHE A 132 -1.83 -17.72 -0.38
N ALA A 133 -1.19 -17.25 -1.45
CA ALA A 133 -0.24 -16.14 -1.44
C ALA A 133 0.98 -16.33 -0.51
N ARG A 134 1.35 -17.58 -0.15
CA ARG A 134 2.53 -17.87 0.68
C ARG A 134 3.82 -17.41 0.00
N ALA A 135 3.92 -17.55 -1.33
CA ALA A 135 5.07 -17.12 -2.11
C ALA A 135 5.10 -15.59 -2.18
N GLY A 136 6.07 -14.98 -1.52
CA GLY A 136 6.24 -13.53 -1.47
C GLY A 136 5.54 -12.84 -0.30
N ALA A 137 4.98 -13.61 0.65
CA ALA A 137 4.44 -13.07 1.90
C ALA A 137 5.51 -12.24 2.67
N PRO A 138 5.07 -11.27 3.50
CA PRO A 138 3.69 -11.00 3.88
C PRO A 138 2.90 -10.20 2.85
N TRP A 139 1.63 -10.54 2.66
CA TRP A 139 0.69 -9.80 1.85
C TRP A 139 -0.34 -9.13 2.74
N GLU A 140 -0.60 -7.86 2.50
CA GLU A 140 -1.66 -7.12 3.15
C GLU A 140 -2.76 -6.84 2.10
N PHE A 141 -3.98 -7.28 2.41
CA PHE A 141 -5.18 -6.96 1.68
C PHE A 141 -5.98 -6.00 2.56
N ASN A 142 -5.76 -4.70 2.40
CA ASN A 142 -6.23 -3.68 3.34
C ASN A 142 -7.03 -2.57 2.65
N LEU A 143 -7.49 -1.58 3.44
CA LEU A 143 -8.24 -0.43 2.94
C LEU A 143 -7.51 0.31 1.82
N ARG A 144 -6.17 0.42 1.86
CA ARG A 144 -5.39 1.09 0.82
C ARG A 144 -5.56 0.44 -0.56
N ASP A 145 -5.67 -0.89 -0.61
CA ASP A 145 -5.93 -1.61 -1.86
C ASP A 145 -7.33 -1.26 -2.42
N ILE A 146 -8.34 -1.17 -1.55
CA ILE A 146 -9.71 -0.79 -1.93
C ILE A 146 -9.73 0.65 -2.47
N MET A 147 -9.10 1.60 -1.74
CA MET A 147 -9.03 3.00 -2.19
C MET A 147 -8.39 3.11 -3.57
N ARG A 148 -7.25 2.44 -3.76
CA ARG A 148 -6.56 2.43 -5.05
C ARG A 148 -7.40 1.78 -6.15
N TRP A 149 -8.17 0.74 -5.80
CA TRP A 149 -9.08 0.11 -6.77
C TRP A 149 -10.17 1.08 -7.21
N CYS A 150 -10.83 1.74 -6.26
CA CYS A 150 -11.84 2.77 -6.55
C CYS A 150 -11.27 3.93 -7.38
N GLU A 151 -10.09 4.47 -7.00
CA GLU A 151 -9.41 5.55 -7.74
C GLU A 151 -9.14 5.17 -9.20
N LEU A 152 -8.60 3.98 -9.44
CA LEU A 152 -8.30 3.52 -10.80
C LEU A 152 -9.57 3.28 -11.61
N VAL A 153 -10.60 2.69 -11.01
CA VAL A 153 -11.89 2.51 -11.69
C VAL A 153 -12.48 3.86 -12.08
N THR A 154 -12.51 4.81 -11.16
CA THR A 154 -13.01 6.17 -11.43
C THR A 154 -12.20 6.89 -12.52
N SER A 155 -10.88 6.67 -12.57
CA SER A 155 -10.03 7.29 -13.60
C SER A 155 -10.21 6.73 -15.01
N ILE A 156 -10.72 5.51 -15.12
CA ILE A 156 -10.92 4.81 -16.41
C ILE A 156 -12.33 5.03 -16.94
N ILE A 157 -13.32 5.13 -16.04
CA ILE A 157 -14.74 5.26 -16.41
C ILE A 157 -15.09 6.73 -16.60
N PRO A 158 -15.53 7.15 -17.79
CA PRO A 158 -16.11 8.47 -18.00
C PRO A 158 -17.41 8.64 -17.21
N GLU A 159 -17.67 9.85 -16.70
CA GLU A 159 -18.74 10.15 -15.72
C GLU A 159 -20.18 9.83 -16.17
N ASN A 160 -20.47 9.47 -17.42
CA ASN A 160 -21.85 9.43 -17.90
C ASN A 160 -22.28 8.27 -18.82
N GLU A 161 -21.51 7.23 -19.06
CA GLU A 161 -21.84 6.32 -20.19
C GLU A 161 -21.59 4.82 -20.01
N MET A 162 -21.56 4.25 -18.82
CA MET A 162 -21.33 2.80 -18.74
C MET A 162 -22.52 2.02 -18.18
N ASP A 163 -22.92 0.99 -18.93
CA ASP A 163 -23.77 -0.09 -18.42
C ASP A 163 -23.02 -0.88 -17.33
N GLU A 164 -23.75 -1.53 -16.44
CA GLU A 164 -23.19 -2.26 -15.29
C GLU A 164 -22.18 -3.33 -15.74
N ASN A 165 -22.40 -3.99 -16.88
CA ASN A 165 -21.49 -5.01 -17.40
C ASN A 165 -20.13 -4.42 -17.82
N SER A 166 -20.13 -3.27 -18.47
CA SER A 166 -18.90 -2.56 -18.85
C SER A 166 -18.17 -2.08 -17.61
N TYR A 167 -18.89 -1.60 -16.60
CA TYR A 167 -18.35 -1.22 -15.31
C TYR A 167 -17.62 -2.38 -14.63
N VAL A 168 -18.26 -3.54 -14.57
CA VAL A 168 -17.69 -4.76 -13.97
C VAL A 168 -16.45 -5.24 -14.74
N ARG A 169 -16.40 -5.09 -16.07
CA ARG A 169 -15.20 -5.41 -16.88
C ARG A 169 -14.01 -4.51 -16.53
N VAL A 170 -14.25 -3.21 -16.34
CA VAL A 170 -13.21 -2.29 -15.86
C VAL A 170 -12.72 -2.71 -14.47
N CYS A 171 -13.64 -3.02 -13.55
CA CYS A 171 -13.29 -3.53 -12.23
C CYS A 171 -12.44 -4.80 -12.30
N ALA A 172 -12.76 -5.74 -13.19
CA ALA A 172 -12.00 -6.97 -13.41
C ALA A 172 -10.59 -6.70 -13.97
N SER A 173 -10.46 -5.75 -14.89
CA SER A 173 -9.17 -5.36 -15.45
C SER A 173 -8.27 -4.73 -14.38
N VAL A 174 -8.81 -3.81 -13.59
CA VAL A 174 -8.09 -3.17 -12.47
C VAL A 174 -7.74 -4.18 -11.38
N PHE A 175 -8.66 -5.09 -11.03
CA PHE A 175 -8.40 -6.19 -10.11
C PHE A 175 -7.23 -7.06 -10.58
N ASN A 176 -7.22 -7.41 -11.86
CA ASN A 176 -6.12 -8.19 -12.42
C ASN A 176 -4.78 -7.46 -12.24
N ALA A 177 -4.71 -6.17 -12.52
CA ALA A 177 -3.48 -5.37 -12.34
C ALA A 177 -3.06 -5.24 -10.87
N LEU A 178 -4.01 -4.94 -9.97
CA LEU A 178 -3.71 -4.66 -8.56
C LEU A 178 -3.45 -5.91 -7.73
N TYR A 179 -4.19 -7.00 -7.98
CA TYR A 179 -4.16 -8.20 -7.13
C TYR A 179 -3.51 -9.39 -7.84
N THR A 180 -4.01 -9.74 -9.03
CA THR A 180 -3.59 -10.99 -9.67
C THR A 180 -2.13 -10.94 -10.11
N GLN A 181 -1.69 -9.82 -10.72
CA GLN A 181 -0.33 -9.71 -11.26
C GLN A 181 0.77 -9.63 -10.19
N ARG A 182 0.45 -9.19 -8.97
CA ARG A 182 1.42 -9.18 -7.88
C ARG A 182 1.67 -10.57 -7.28
N LEU A 183 0.75 -11.53 -7.49
CA LEU A 183 0.89 -12.90 -6.99
C LEU A 183 1.92 -13.68 -7.80
N ARG A 184 2.80 -14.42 -7.10
CA ARG A 184 3.95 -15.07 -7.72
C ARG A 184 3.64 -16.40 -8.39
N THR A 185 2.65 -17.15 -7.90
CA THR A 185 2.31 -18.48 -8.45
C THR A 185 1.08 -18.42 -9.34
N VAL A 186 1.03 -19.31 -10.33
CA VAL A 186 -0.14 -19.45 -11.21
C VAL A 186 -1.38 -19.87 -10.41
N ASN A 187 -1.19 -20.78 -9.43
CA ASN A 187 -2.29 -21.26 -8.59
C ASN A 187 -2.91 -20.14 -7.76
N ASP A 188 -2.07 -19.27 -7.13
CA ASP A 188 -2.55 -18.09 -6.41
C ASP A 188 -3.37 -17.16 -7.32
N ARG A 189 -2.91 -16.96 -8.56
CA ARG A 189 -3.63 -16.14 -9.54
C ARG A 189 -5.00 -16.71 -9.90
N ILE A 190 -5.09 -18.02 -10.05
CA ILE A 190 -6.35 -18.73 -10.29
C ILE A 190 -7.29 -18.56 -9.09
N ILE A 191 -6.79 -18.79 -7.88
CA ILE A 191 -7.58 -18.62 -6.64
C ILE A 191 -8.10 -17.18 -6.51
N ALA A 192 -7.27 -16.18 -6.77
CA ALA A 192 -7.67 -14.78 -6.73
C ALA A 192 -8.77 -14.47 -7.75
N LYS A 193 -8.68 -15.00 -8.97
CA LYS A 193 -9.72 -14.87 -9.98
C LYS A 193 -11.05 -15.50 -9.55
N HIS A 194 -11.00 -16.69 -8.97
CA HIS A 194 -12.21 -17.32 -8.44
C HIS A 194 -12.83 -16.53 -7.28
N ALA A 195 -12.01 -15.90 -6.42
CA ALA A 195 -12.51 -15.02 -5.37
C ALA A 195 -13.23 -13.80 -5.96
N PHE A 196 -12.66 -13.17 -6.98
CA PHE A 196 -13.30 -12.07 -7.70
C PHE A 196 -14.61 -12.52 -8.38
N ALA A 197 -14.56 -13.62 -9.13
CA ALA A 197 -15.75 -14.17 -9.83
C ALA A 197 -16.89 -14.40 -8.87
N ARG A 198 -16.64 -15.02 -7.71
CA ARG A 198 -17.67 -15.24 -6.67
C ARG A 198 -18.22 -13.94 -6.11
N ALA A 199 -17.37 -12.96 -5.81
CA ALA A 199 -17.82 -11.68 -5.27
C ALA A 199 -18.67 -10.88 -6.25
N PHE A 200 -18.37 -10.97 -7.54
CA PHE A 200 -19.08 -10.24 -8.59
C PHE A 200 -20.20 -11.02 -9.28
N GLY A 201 -20.38 -12.30 -8.95
CA GLY A 201 -21.39 -13.16 -9.58
C GLY A 201 -21.07 -13.50 -11.04
N LEU A 202 -19.78 -13.63 -11.38
CA LEU A 202 -19.28 -13.89 -12.73
C LEU A 202 -18.75 -15.32 -12.85
N ASN A 203 -18.58 -15.78 -14.10
CA ASN A 203 -17.77 -16.95 -14.38
C ASN A 203 -16.28 -16.55 -14.38
N ALA A 204 -15.42 -17.38 -13.75
CA ALA A 204 -13.98 -17.11 -13.69
C ALA A 204 -13.31 -17.05 -15.08
N ASP A 205 -13.85 -17.73 -16.07
CA ASP A 205 -13.36 -17.71 -17.45
C ASP A 205 -13.58 -16.37 -18.16
N GLU A 206 -14.56 -15.57 -17.69
CA GLU A 206 -14.86 -14.24 -18.24
C GLU A 206 -13.90 -13.16 -17.74
N ILE A 207 -13.11 -13.45 -16.71
CA ILE A 207 -12.17 -12.50 -16.13
C ILE A 207 -10.90 -12.44 -17.01
N PRO A 208 -10.45 -11.25 -17.44
CA PRO A 208 -9.28 -11.11 -18.28
C PRO A 208 -8.05 -11.80 -17.66
N THR A 209 -7.43 -12.68 -18.42
CA THR A 209 -6.11 -13.22 -18.10
C THR A 209 -5.04 -12.22 -18.49
N ALA A 210 -3.79 -12.49 -18.13
CA ALA A 210 -2.64 -11.62 -18.30
C ALA A 210 -2.74 -10.62 -19.46
N SER A 211 -2.48 -9.36 -19.18
CA SER A 211 -2.38 -8.32 -20.19
C SER A 211 -1.28 -8.68 -21.18
N HIS A 212 -1.65 -8.92 -22.43
CA HIS A 212 -0.66 -9.10 -23.49
C HIS A 212 0.11 -7.81 -23.69
N MET A 213 1.44 -7.92 -23.69
CA MET A 213 2.31 -6.81 -24.01
C MET A 213 2.55 -6.81 -25.52
N LYS A 214 2.22 -5.71 -26.19
CA LYS A 214 2.38 -5.57 -27.63
C LYS A 214 3.02 -4.23 -27.97
N MET A 215 4.07 -4.26 -28.79
CA MET A 215 4.60 -3.04 -29.36
C MET A 215 3.75 -2.63 -30.56
N ARG A 216 3.18 -1.44 -30.51
CA ARG A 216 2.39 -0.85 -31.60
C ARG A 216 3.34 -0.31 -32.69
N LYS A 217 2.82 -0.22 -33.91
CA LYS A 217 3.59 0.31 -35.07
C LYS A 217 3.99 1.78 -34.88
N ASP A 218 3.25 2.54 -34.08
CA ASP A 218 3.52 3.93 -33.72
C ASP A 218 4.57 4.11 -32.62
N GLY A 219 5.21 3.00 -32.16
CA GLY A 219 6.25 3.00 -31.14
C GLY A 219 5.74 3.05 -29.71
N TYR A 220 4.43 2.96 -29.49
CA TYR A 220 3.85 2.86 -28.17
C TYR A 220 3.83 1.39 -27.69
N LEU A 221 3.98 1.21 -26.39
CA LEU A 221 3.82 -0.09 -25.72
C LEU A 221 2.40 -0.20 -25.18
N GLU A 222 1.67 -1.16 -25.69
CA GLU A 222 0.34 -1.53 -25.22
C GLU A 222 0.45 -2.68 -24.22
N ILE A 223 -0.08 -2.50 -23.00
CA ILE A 223 -0.11 -3.51 -21.94
C ILE A 223 -1.55 -3.60 -21.46
N GLY A 224 -2.29 -4.60 -21.91
CA GLY A 224 -3.73 -4.69 -21.68
C GLY A 224 -4.44 -3.47 -22.28
N ASN A 225 -5.12 -2.71 -21.43
CA ASN A 225 -5.81 -1.48 -21.84
C ASN A 225 -4.96 -0.21 -21.66
N ALA A 226 -3.74 -0.34 -21.17
CA ALA A 226 -2.85 0.81 -20.99
C ALA A 226 -1.92 0.97 -22.20
N VAL A 227 -1.71 2.23 -22.60
CA VAL A 227 -0.80 2.60 -23.68
C VAL A 227 0.28 3.50 -23.11
N LEU A 228 1.51 3.03 -23.15
CA LEU A 228 2.68 3.74 -22.65
C LEU A 228 3.51 4.30 -23.80
N ARG A 229 3.80 5.58 -23.76
CA ARG A 229 4.71 6.20 -24.71
C ARG A 229 6.14 5.75 -24.40
N ARG A 230 6.85 5.26 -25.41
CA ARG A 230 8.28 4.98 -25.27
C ARG A 230 9.04 6.28 -25.06
N HIS A 231 9.83 6.35 -24.00
CA HIS A 231 10.75 7.46 -23.81
C HIS A 231 11.91 7.27 -24.81
N THR A 232 11.88 8.00 -25.92
CA THR A 232 13.05 8.13 -26.76
C THR A 232 13.99 9.10 -26.07
N SER A 233 15.08 8.60 -25.49
CA SER A 233 16.18 9.46 -25.10
C SER A 233 16.65 10.17 -26.39
N SER A 234 16.44 11.46 -26.47
CA SER A 234 17.07 12.30 -27.48
C SER A 234 18.57 12.33 -27.16
N THR A 235 19.31 11.34 -27.64
CA THR A 235 20.74 11.52 -27.86
C THR A 235 20.85 12.56 -28.95
N SER A 236 20.98 13.80 -28.55
CA SER A 236 21.45 14.88 -29.44
C SER A 236 22.83 14.45 -29.93
N LYS A 237 22.89 13.93 -31.14
CA LYS A 237 24.13 13.95 -31.90
C LYS A 237 24.44 15.43 -32.17
N SER A 238 25.26 16.01 -31.33
CA SER A 238 26.01 17.21 -31.73
C SER A 238 27.01 16.72 -32.78
N SER A 239 26.69 16.88 -34.04
CA SER A 239 27.65 16.82 -35.14
C SER A 239 28.65 17.94 -34.92
N ALA A 240 29.83 17.57 -34.51
CA ALA A 240 31.01 18.41 -34.70
C ALA A 240 31.32 18.44 -36.20
N ASP A 241 30.88 19.49 -36.89
CA ASP A 241 31.50 19.95 -38.13
C ASP A 241 32.13 21.31 -37.80
N ALA A 242 33.39 21.26 -37.38
CA ALA A 242 34.28 22.39 -37.48
C ALA A 242 35.22 22.06 -38.61
N GLY A 243 34.90 22.59 -39.81
CA GLY A 243 35.76 22.56 -40.96
C GLY A 243 37.05 23.35 -40.70
N ILE A 244 38.14 22.74 -41.12
CA ILE A 244 39.45 23.34 -41.27
C ILE A 244 39.43 24.16 -42.54
N ALA A 245 39.81 25.40 -42.45
CA ALA A 245 40.46 26.17 -43.47
C ALA A 245 41.46 27.13 -42.81
#